data_5e386c47327581a4786b4ab235e0076b
#
_entry.id   5e386c47327581a4786b4ab235e0076b
#
_cell.length_a   1.000
_cell.length_b   1.000
_cell.length_c   1.000
_cell.angle_alpha   90.00
_cell.angle_beta   90.00
_cell.angle_gamma   90.00
#
_symmetry.space_group_name_H-M   'P 1'
#
loop_
_entity.id
_entity.type
_entity.pdbx_description
1 polymer ?
#
loop_
_entity_poly.entity_id
_entity_poly.type
_entity_poly.pdbx_seq_one_letter_code
_entity_poly.pdbx_strand_id
1 'polypeptide(L)'
;KSRPVIFSAHGVPKKIPEDAKSYKMTYVDATCPLVSKVHREAENLNKAGYHIILIGHENHPEVIGTMGQLNDGSIDLIQNEEDATNYQNKLNKKLAYITQTTLSVDDTKEIIKILKTNFPNIKEPMKEDICYATTNRQMAVKNIAKNCDMFFVIGSRNSSNSVRLVEVAKKSGCENSQLIHSESSIPYDQIENCNTIGISSGASAPEILVENFINDLX
;
A
#
# COMPACT_ATOMS: atom_id res chain seq x y z
N LYS A 1 -18.40 2.43 26.68
CA LYS A 1 -18.85 1.08 26.25
C LYS A 1 -20.08 1.12 25.33
N SER A 2 -20.66 2.29 25.05
CA SER A 2 -21.87 2.43 24.24
C SER A 2 -21.58 2.71 22.75
N ARG A 3 -20.34 3.01 22.37
CA ARG A 3 -19.98 3.32 20.99
C ARG A 3 -19.34 2.09 20.33
N PRO A 4 -19.74 1.74 19.09
CA PRO A 4 -19.09 0.66 18.36
C PRO A 4 -17.66 1.05 17.95
N VAL A 5 -16.81 0.04 17.80
CA VAL A 5 -15.47 0.18 17.24
C VAL A 5 -15.53 -0.24 15.76
N ILE A 6 -14.85 0.47 14.89
CA ILE A 6 -14.75 0.10 13.47
C ILE A 6 -13.30 -0.30 13.20
N PHE A 7 -13.10 -1.53 12.71
CA PHE A 7 -11.81 -1.94 12.19
C PHE A 7 -11.71 -1.40 10.76
N SER A 8 -10.66 -0.64 10.48
CA SER A 8 -10.50 0.06 9.20
C SER A 8 -10.22 -0.91 8.05
N ALA A 9 -10.25 -0.39 6.84
CA ALA A 9 -9.98 -1.17 5.62
C ALA A 9 -8.59 -1.85 5.63
N HIS A 10 -7.65 -1.36 6.44
CA HIS A 10 -6.30 -1.93 6.56
C HIS A 10 -6.26 -3.28 7.27
N GLY A 11 -7.35 -3.67 7.94
CA GLY A 11 -7.38 -4.86 8.78
C GLY A 11 -6.70 -4.65 10.11
N VAL A 12 -6.81 -5.63 10.99
CA VAL A 12 -6.23 -5.58 12.36
C VAL A 12 -5.61 -6.94 12.69
N PRO A 13 -4.64 -6.99 13.63
CA PRO A 13 -4.13 -8.26 14.15
C PRO A 13 -5.27 -9.16 14.66
N LYS A 14 -5.09 -10.47 14.55
CA LYS A 14 -6.08 -11.49 14.96
C LYS A 14 -6.56 -11.32 16.39
N LYS A 15 -5.69 -10.86 17.28
CA LYS A 15 -5.99 -10.63 18.70
C LYS A 15 -7.05 -9.52 18.90
N ILE A 16 -7.11 -8.52 18.02
CA ILE A 16 -7.98 -7.34 18.23
C ILE A 16 -9.48 -7.72 18.28
N PRO A 17 -10.03 -8.47 17.30
CA PRO A 17 -11.42 -8.91 17.44
C PRO A 17 -11.65 -9.88 18.60
N GLU A 18 -10.65 -10.68 18.99
CA GLU A 18 -10.74 -11.54 20.18
C GLU A 18 -10.87 -10.69 21.46
N ASP A 19 -10.03 -9.66 21.58
CA ASP A 19 -10.08 -8.72 22.71
C ASP A 19 -11.43 -7.95 22.72
N ALA A 20 -11.89 -7.49 21.55
CA ALA A 20 -13.20 -6.79 21.46
C ALA A 20 -14.34 -7.67 21.99
N LYS A 21 -14.33 -8.96 21.62
CA LYS A 21 -15.32 -9.94 22.11
C LYS A 21 -15.19 -10.13 23.63
N SER A 22 -13.99 -10.27 24.15
CA SER A 22 -13.76 -10.49 25.58
C SER A 22 -14.25 -9.31 26.43
N TYR A 23 -14.12 -8.08 25.89
CA TYR A 23 -14.61 -6.86 26.52
C TYR A 23 -16.09 -6.57 26.21
N LYS A 24 -16.77 -7.48 25.52
CA LYS A 24 -18.20 -7.34 25.13
C LYS A 24 -18.44 -6.04 24.34
N MET A 25 -17.49 -5.66 23.50
CA MET A 25 -17.60 -4.48 22.66
C MET A 25 -18.31 -4.81 21.35
N THR A 26 -19.20 -3.93 20.91
CA THR A 26 -19.76 -4.01 19.56
C THR A 26 -18.71 -3.52 18.57
N TYR A 27 -18.45 -4.26 17.51
CA TYR A 27 -17.55 -3.80 16.47
C TYR A 27 -18.10 -4.09 15.07
N VAL A 28 -17.67 -3.30 14.13
CA VAL A 28 -17.92 -3.48 12.69
C VAL A 28 -16.56 -3.73 12.03
N ASP A 29 -16.46 -4.83 11.34
CA ASP A 29 -15.24 -5.16 10.59
C ASP A 29 -15.38 -4.61 9.15
N ALA A 30 -14.68 -3.51 8.86
CA ALA A 30 -14.67 -2.88 7.54
C ALA A 30 -13.37 -3.20 6.78
N THR A 31 -12.67 -4.27 7.14
CA THR A 31 -11.45 -4.71 6.45
C THR A 31 -11.72 -4.92 4.96
N CYS A 32 -10.89 -4.34 4.11
CA CYS A 32 -10.98 -4.53 2.66
C CYS A 32 -10.93 -6.03 2.31
N PRO A 33 -11.81 -6.51 1.42
CA PRO A 33 -11.79 -7.93 1.01
C PRO A 33 -10.43 -8.40 0.49
N LEU A 34 -9.67 -7.54 -0.17
CA LEU A 34 -8.33 -7.91 -0.64
C LEU A 34 -7.35 -8.07 0.52
N VAL A 35 -7.40 -7.21 1.52
CA VAL A 35 -6.60 -7.35 2.76
C VAL A 35 -6.98 -8.65 3.48
N SER A 36 -8.28 -8.94 3.59
CA SER A 36 -8.76 -10.21 4.15
C SER A 36 -8.25 -11.42 3.37
N LYS A 37 -8.11 -11.30 2.04
CA LYS A 37 -7.51 -12.34 1.17
C LYS A 37 -6.04 -12.56 1.57
N VAL A 38 -5.26 -11.48 1.71
CA VAL A 38 -3.84 -11.55 2.10
C VAL A 38 -3.71 -12.21 3.49
N HIS A 39 -4.54 -11.81 4.46
CA HIS A 39 -4.56 -12.42 5.81
C HIS A 39 -4.79 -13.93 5.74
N ARG A 40 -5.82 -14.38 5.02
CA ARG A 40 -6.15 -15.81 4.86
C ARG A 40 -5.02 -16.55 4.14
N GLU A 41 -4.42 -15.94 3.15
CA GLU A 41 -3.31 -16.55 2.39
C GLU A 41 -2.09 -16.74 3.30
N ALA A 42 -1.73 -15.73 4.10
CA ALA A 42 -0.67 -15.83 5.09
C ALA A 42 -0.91 -17.01 6.05
N GLU A 43 -2.13 -17.09 6.62
CA GLU A 43 -2.49 -18.19 7.54
C GLU A 43 -2.40 -19.57 6.85
N ASN A 44 -2.93 -19.69 5.64
CA ASN A 44 -2.96 -20.98 4.92
C ASN A 44 -1.56 -21.43 4.54
N LEU A 45 -0.71 -20.52 4.06
CA LEU A 45 0.67 -20.82 3.72
C LEU A 45 1.46 -21.22 4.98
N ASN A 46 1.26 -20.52 6.09
CA ASN A 46 1.94 -20.85 7.36
C ASN A 46 1.49 -22.23 7.89
N LYS A 47 0.19 -22.55 7.82
CA LYS A 47 -0.33 -23.89 8.17
C LYS A 47 0.25 -24.98 7.28
N ALA A 48 0.58 -24.66 6.03
CA ALA A 48 1.22 -25.58 5.08
C ALA A 48 2.74 -25.70 5.29
N GLY A 49 3.28 -25.07 6.34
CA GLY A 49 4.68 -25.18 6.73
C GLY A 49 5.62 -24.16 6.10
N TYR A 50 5.08 -23.14 5.43
CA TYR A 50 5.90 -22.05 4.86
C TYR A 50 6.21 -21.01 5.92
N HIS A 51 7.42 -20.46 5.87
CA HIS A 51 7.76 -19.21 6.53
C HIS A 51 7.41 -18.07 5.57
N ILE A 52 6.76 -17.03 6.06
CA ILE A 52 6.19 -16.00 5.21
C ILE A 52 7.13 -14.79 5.14
N ILE A 53 7.33 -14.26 3.96
CA ILE A 53 7.97 -12.96 3.72
C ILE A 53 6.87 -11.99 3.32
N LEU A 54 6.66 -10.95 4.11
CA LEU A 54 5.73 -9.87 3.79
C LEU A 54 6.53 -8.71 3.17
N ILE A 55 6.21 -8.35 1.94
CA ILE A 55 6.77 -7.16 1.32
C ILE A 55 5.84 -5.98 1.68
N GLY A 56 6.37 -4.96 2.38
CA GLY A 56 5.53 -3.87 2.88
C GLY A 56 6.34 -2.83 3.64
N HIS A 57 5.69 -1.80 4.13
CA HIS A 57 6.33 -0.72 4.89
C HIS A 57 6.10 -0.89 6.39
N GLU A 58 7.17 -0.89 7.15
CA GLU A 58 7.12 -0.97 8.62
C GLU A 58 6.18 0.12 9.18
N ASN A 59 5.48 -0.22 10.24
CA ASN A 59 4.53 0.67 10.93
C ASN A 59 3.26 1.00 10.14
N HIS A 60 3.11 0.51 8.91
CA HIS A 60 1.85 0.67 8.17
C HIS A 60 0.75 -0.20 8.82
N PRO A 61 -0.47 0.32 9.05
CA PRO A 61 -1.54 -0.46 9.68
C PRO A 61 -1.83 -1.81 9.02
N GLU A 62 -1.80 -1.87 7.69
CA GLU A 62 -2.03 -3.12 6.94
C GLU A 62 -0.92 -4.15 7.23
N VAL A 63 0.33 -3.69 7.32
CA VAL A 63 1.48 -4.56 7.62
C VAL A 63 1.35 -5.10 9.06
N ILE A 64 1.04 -4.22 10.02
CA ILE A 64 0.79 -4.61 11.42
C ILE A 64 -0.35 -5.64 11.48
N GLY A 65 -1.45 -5.37 10.76
CA GLY A 65 -2.61 -6.26 10.69
C GLY A 65 -2.26 -7.64 10.13
N THR A 66 -1.50 -7.67 9.05
CA THR A 66 -1.10 -8.91 8.36
C THR A 66 -0.11 -9.72 9.22
N MET A 67 0.93 -9.08 9.75
CA MET A 67 1.90 -9.76 10.61
C MET A 67 1.21 -10.34 11.84
N GLY A 68 0.24 -9.60 12.40
CA GLY A 68 -0.53 -10.04 13.56
C GLY A 68 -1.54 -11.16 13.31
N GLN A 69 -1.62 -11.73 12.08
CA GLN A 69 -2.39 -12.95 11.82
C GLN A 69 -1.62 -14.21 12.24
N LEU A 70 -0.30 -14.13 12.34
CA LEU A 70 0.57 -15.28 12.58
C LEU A 70 1.29 -15.16 13.93
N ASN A 71 1.80 -16.28 14.40
CA ASN A 71 2.62 -16.31 15.62
C ASN A 71 3.99 -15.67 15.35
N ASP A 72 4.56 -15.09 16.37
CA ASP A 72 5.90 -14.48 16.30
C ASP A 72 6.91 -15.47 15.71
N GLY A 73 7.77 -14.96 14.83
CA GLY A 73 8.78 -15.77 14.15
C GLY A 73 8.26 -16.61 12.98
N SER A 74 7.01 -16.39 12.56
CA SER A 74 6.43 -17.08 11.39
C SER A 74 6.41 -16.21 10.13
N ILE A 75 6.68 -14.92 10.28
CA ILE A 75 6.63 -13.94 9.18
C ILE A 75 7.71 -12.89 9.39
N ASP A 76 8.44 -12.58 8.32
CA ASP A 76 9.45 -11.53 8.28
C ASP A 76 9.00 -10.41 7.31
N LEU A 77 9.39 -9.17 7.62
CA LEU A 77 9.10 -8.00 6.80
C LEU A 77 10.33 -7.67 5.92
N ILE A 78 10.07 -7.39 4.65
CA ILE A 78 11.03 -6.84 3.70
C ILE A 78 10.44 -5.55 3.13
N GLN A 79 11.20 -4.46 3.20
CA GLN A 79 10.71 -3.14 2.81
C GLN A 79 11.28 -2.64 1.48
N ASN A 80 12.45 -3.14 1.07
CA ASN A 80 13.20 -2.61 -0.07
C ASN A 80 14.12 -3.69 -0.66
N GLU A 81 14.83 -3.34 -1.73
CA GLU A 81 15.74 -4.25 -2.44
C GLU A 81 16.94 -4.66 -1.58
N GLU A 82 17.43 -3.76 -0.71
CA GLU A 82 18.53 -4.06 0.21
C GLU A 82 18.12 -5.15 1.21
N ASP A 83 16.93 -5.03 1.80
CA ASP A 83 16.39 -6.07 2.70
C ASP A 83 16.30 -7.41 1.97
N ALA A 84 15.79 -7.40 0.73
CA ALA A 84 15.62 -8.62 -0.07
C ALA A 84 16.98 -9.26 -0.41
N THR A 85 17.97 -8.43 -0.72
CA THR A 85 19.33 -8.87 -1.07
C THR A 85 20.02 -9.53 0.14
N ASN A 86 19.84 -8.93 1.32
CA ASN A 86 20.51 -9.37 2.55
C ASN A 86 19.72 -10.42 3.32
N TYR A 87 18.50 -10.76 2.88
CA TYR A 87 17.63 -11.69 3.59
C TYR A 87 18.25 -13.10 3.68
N GLN A 88 18.22 -13.67 4.88
CA GLN A 88 18.76 -15.01 5.14
C GLN A 88 17.65 -15.90 5.70
N ASN A 89 17.42 -17.02 5.07
CA ASN A 89 16.48 -18.06 5.55
C ASN A 89 17.13 -18.87 6.69
N LYS A 90 17.28 -18.23 7.84
CA LYS A 90 17.97 -18.81 9.03
C LYS A 90 17.29 -20.09 9.54
N LEU A 91 16.01 -20.24 9.28
CA LEU A 91 15.21 -21.38 9.74
C LEU A 91 15.23 -22.56 8.75
N ASN A 92 15.83 -22.34 7.58
CA ASN A 92 15.86 -23.32 6.48
C ASN A 92 14.47 -23.89 6.15
N LYS A 93 13.46 -23.04 6.21
CA LYS A 93 12.05 -23.40 5.93
C LYS A 93 11.71 -23.16 4.46
N LYS A 94 10.64 -23.79 4.00
CA LYS A 94 10.02 -23.40 2.71
C LYS A 94 9.54 -21.96 2.85
N LEU A 95 9.84 -21.13 1.86
CA LEU A 95 9.47 -19.72 1.87
C LEU A 95 8.27 -19.47 0.96
N ALA A 96 7.42 -18.52 1.37
CA ALA A 96 6.38 -17.96 0.53
C ALA A 96 6.39 -16.44 0.73
N TYR A 97 6.00 -15.66 -0.29
CA TYR A 97 5.85 -14.23 -0.09
C TYR A 97 4.41 -13.78 -0.32
N ILE A 98 4.05 -12.69 0.32
CA ILE A 98 2.81 -11.93 0.15
C ILE A 98 3.19 -10.46 0.14
N THR A 99 2.28 -9.57 -0.29
CA THR A 99 2.58 -8.13 -0.32
C THR A 99 1.47 -7.29 0.32
N GLN A 100 1.86 -6.11 0.80
CA GLN A 100 0.93 -5.04 1.13
C GLN A 100 0.19 -4.62 -0.15
N THR A 101 -1.08 -4.22 -0.04
CA THR A 101 -1.95 -4.00 -1.21
C THR A 101 -1.72 -2.65 -1.91
N THR A 102 -0.97 -1.71 -1.31
CA THR A 102 -0.82 -0.33 -1.80
C THR A 102 0.63 0.06 -2.12
N LEU A 103 1.45 -0.92 -2.50
CA LEU A 103 2.86 -0.70 -2.85
C LEU A 103 3.04 -0.12 -4.26
N SER A 104 4.24 0.38 -4.54
CA SER A 104 4.71 0.65 -5.90
C SER A 104 4.81 -0.68 -6.66
N VAL A 105 4.16 -0.77 -7.80
CA VAL A 105 4.17 -1.97 -8.64
C VAL A 105 5.60 -2.29 -9.11
N ASP A 106 6.33 -1.27 -9.55
CA ASP A 106 7.69 -1.47 -10.09
C ASP A 106 8.67 -1.87 -8.99
N ASP A 107 8.66 -1.15 -7.86
CA ASP A 107 9.59 -1.45 -6.75
C ASP A 107 9.32 -2.86 -6.21
N THR A 108 8.05 -3.24 -6.11
CA THR A 108 7.66 -4.60 -5.66
C THR A 108 8.17 -5.67 -6.64
N LYS A 109 8.11 -5.42 -7.95
CA LYS A 109 8.63 -6.35 -8.95
C LYS A 109 10.14 -6.59 -8.79
N GLU A 110 10.91 -5.53 -8.53
CA GLU A 110 12.35 -5.68 -8.32
C GLU A 110 12.66 -6.46 -7.03
N ILE A 111 11.96 -6.16 -5.94
CA ILE A 111 12.07 -6.93 -4.68
C ILE A 111 11.78 -8.43 -4.93
N ILE A 112 10.67 -8.72 -5.61
CA ILE A 112 10.26 -10.11 -5.92
C ILE A 112 11.33 -10.80 -6.79
N LYS A 113 11.88 -10.11 -7.78
CA LYS A 113 12.94 -10.65 -8.65
C LYS A 113 14.18 -11.04 -7.85
N ILE A 114 14.60 -10.19 -6.89
CA ILE A 114 15.72 -10.49 -6.00
C ILE A 114 15.40 -11.72 -5.14
N LEU A 115 14.22 -11.75 -4.54
CA LEU A 115 13.80 -12.91 -3.71
C LEU A 115 13.77 -14.21 -4.53
N LYS A 116 13.29 -14.18 -5.77
CA LYS A 116 13.27 -15.37 -6.64
C LYS A 116 14.67 -15.81 -7.07
N THR A 117 15.58 -14.85 -7.23
CA THR A 117 16.98 -15.15 -7.56
C THR A 117 17.66 -15.85 -6.38
N ASN A 118 17.45 -15.33 -5.16
CA ASN A 118 18.05 -15.87 -3.95
C ASN A 118 17.38 -17.18 -3.49
N PHE A 119 16.07 -17.31 -3.74
CA PHE A 119 15.25 -18.45 -3.30
C PHE A 119 14.38 -18.95 -4.48
N PRO A 120 14.95 -19.70 -5.43
CA PRO A 120 14.24 -20.10 -6.66
C PRO A 120 12.92 -20.88 -6.42
N ASN A 121 12.77 -21.50 -5.27
CA ASN A 121 11.58 -22.27 -4.90
C ASN A 121 10.60 -21.50 -4.03
N ILE A 122 10.77 -20.17 -3.90
CA ILE A 122 9.85 -19.35 -3.09
C ILE A 122 8.45 -19.42 -3.70
N LYS A 123 7.46 -19.67 -2.86
CA LYS A 123 6.07 -19.78 -3.31
C LYS A 123 5.44 -18.39 -3.49
N GLU A 124 4.80 -18.18 -4.62
CA GLU A 124 4.10 -16.94 -4.96
C GLU A 124 2.66 -16.95 -4.47
N PRO A 125 2.05 -15.80 -4.23
CA PRO A 125 0.61 -15.74 -3.97
C PRO A 125 -0.20 -16.25 -5.16
N MET A 126 -1.36 -16.82 -4.89
CA MET A 126 -2.23 -17.38 -5.95
C MET A 126 -2.73 -16.31 -6.93
N LYS A 127 -2.88 -15.09 -6.47
CA LYS A 127 -3.26 -13.90 -7.27
C LYS A 127 -2.50 -12.72 -6.70
N GLU A 128 -2.21 -11.75 -7.57
CA GLU A 128 -1.54 -10.52 -7.14
C GLU A 128 -2.22 -9.90 -5.92
N ASP A 129 -1.41 -9.45 -4.97
CA ASP A 129 -1.89 -8.81 -3.74
C ASP A 129 -2.08 -7.31 -3.93
N ILE A 130 -1.33 -6.66 -4.85
CA ILE A 130 -1.48 -5.23 -5.09
C ILE A 130 -2.86 -4.97 -5.69
N CYS A 131 -3.58 -4.04 -5.08
CA CYS A 131 -4.96 -3.70 -5.44
C CYS A 131 -5.03 -3.17 -6.88
N TYR A 132 -6.03 -3.65 -7.65
CA TYR A 132 -6.24 -3.16 -9.03
C TYR A 132 -6.43 -1.63 -9.08
N ALA A 133 -7.05 -1.04 -8.08
CA ALA A 133 -7.21 0.41 -8.01
C ALA A 133 -5.86 1.12 -7.86
N THR A 134 -4.92 0.50 -7.12
CA THR A 134 -3.54 0.98 -7.01
C THR A 134 -2.80 0.84 -8.34
N THR A 135 -2.87 -0.35 -8.94
CA THR A 135 -2.20 -0.64 -10.22
C THR A 135 -2.68 0.29 -11.33
N ASN A 136 -4.00 0.43 -11.49
CA ASN A 136 -4.60 1.25 -12.55
C ASN A 136 -4.21 2.73 -12.38
N ARG A 137 -4.25 3.26 -11.15
CA ARG A 137 -3.85 4.64 -10.89
C ARG A 137 -2.37 4.87 -11.20
N GLN A 138 -1.51 3.95 -10.79
CA GLN A 138 -0.08 4.07 -11.10
C GLN A 138 0.18 4.06 -12.62
N MET A 139 -0.51 3.18 -13.35
CA MET A 139 -0.42 3.14 -14.83
C MET A 139 -0.88 4.46 -15.44
N ALA A 140 -2.02 5.00 -15.00
CA ALA A 140 -2.54 6.28 -15.49
C ALA A 140 -1.54 7.42 -15.24
N VAL A 141 -1.01 7.49 -14.00
CA VAL A 141 -0.01 8.52 -13.63
C VAL A 141 1.24 8.40 -14.51
N LYS A 142 1.78 7.19 -14.72
CA LYS A 142 2.96 6.95 -15.58
C LYS A 142 2.73 7.48 -17.01
N ASN A 143 1.51 7.28 -17.54
CA ASN A 143 1.21 7.66 -18.91
C ASN A 143 1.15 9.18 -19.09
N ILE A 144 0.68 9.92 -18.09
CA ILE A 144 0.46 11.37 -18.22
C ILE A 144 1.59 12.21 -17.61
N ALA A 145 2.19 11.78 -16.50
CA ALA A 145 3.16 12.60 -15.73
C ALA A 145 4.34 13.09 -16.59
N LYS A 146 4.84 12.28 -17.50
CA LYS A 146 5.97 12.61 -18.39
C LYS A 146 5.70 13.83 -19.29
N ASN A 147 4.45 14.19 -19.47
CA ASN A 147 4.02 15.31 -20.34
C ASN A 147 3.56 16.53 -19.52
N CYS A 148 3.77 16.52 -18.21
CA CYS A 148 3.31 17.58 -17.32
C CYS A 148 4.49 18.39 -16.76
N ASP A 149 4.31 19.70 -16.66
CA ASP A 149 5.27 20.59 -16.00
C ASP A 149 5.16 20.47 -14.48
N MET A 150 3.92 20.18 -14.01
CA MET A 150 3.61 19.94 -12.59
C MET A 150 2.54 18.88 -12.46
N PHE A 151 2.60 18.11 -11.39
CA PHE A 151 1.64 17.02 -11.15
C PHE A 151 1.12 17.05 -9.71
N PHE A 152 -0.19 17.07 -9.56
CA PHE A 152 -0.83 17.06 -8.24
C PHE A 152 -1.53 15.73 -7.98
N VAL A 153 -1.32 15.20 -6.78
CA VAL A 153 -2.09 14.04 -6.28
C VAL A 153 -2.94 14.51 -5.11
N ILE A 154 -4.26 14.44 -5.27
CA ILE A 154 -5.19 14.82 -4.22
C ILE A 154 -5.36 13.64 -3.26
N GLY A 155 -5.08 13.87 -1.98
CA GLY A 155 -5.14 12.81 -0.98
C GLY A 155 -4.52 13.18 0.34
N SER A 156 -4.42 12.20 1.24
CA SER A 156 -3.88 12.39 2.58
C SER A 156 -2.44 11.89 2.66
N ARG A 157 -1.62 12.54 3.47
CA ARG A 157 -0.25 12.09 3.82
C ARG A 157 -0.27 10.73 4.52
N ASN A 158 -1.38 10.38 5.15
CA ASN A 158 -1.56 9.10 5.83
C ASN A 158 -2.00 7.98 4.86
N SER A 159 -2.25 8.31 3.59
CA SER A 159 -2.65 7.33 2.56
C SER A 159 -1.42 6.85 1.80
N SER A 160 -1.02 5.62 2.05
CA SER A 160 0.09 4.96 1.33
C SER A 160 -0.10 5.08 -0.19
N ASN A 161 -1.32 4.83 -0.68
CA ASN A 161 -1.61 4.93 -2.11
C ASN A 161 -1.37 6.34 -2.65
N SER A 162 -1.79 7.40 -1.92
CA SER A 162 -1.62 8.79 -2.36
C SER A 162 -0.13 9.18 -2.42
N VAL A 163 0.62 8.85 -1.38
CA VAL A 163 2.07 9.11 -1.33
C VAL A 163 2.76 8.39 -2.49
N ARG A 164 2.40 7.13 -2.73
CA ARG A 164 3.00 6.31 -3.79
C ARG A 164 2.76 6.91 -5.19
N LEU A 165 1.58 7.51 -5.42
CA LEU A 165 1.28 8.14 -6.71
C LEU A 165 2.18 9.35 -6.97
N VAL A 166 2.53 10.13 -5.94
CA VAL A 166 3.49 11.25 -6.08
C VAL A 166 4.87 10.70 -6.49
N GLU A 167 5.32 9.64 -5.85
CA GLU A 167 6.61 9.02 -6.17
C GLU A 167 6.63 8.46 -7.59
N VAL A 168 5.53 7.82 -8.00
CA VAL A 168 5.39 7.30 -9.37
C VAL A 168 5.43 8.44 -10.39
N ALA A 169 4.77 9.57 -10.11
CA ALA A 169 4.80 10.74 -11.01
C ALA A 169 6.22 11.28 -11.16
N LYS A 170 6.96 11.42 -10.05
CA LYS A 170 8.36 11.87 -10.06
C LYS A 170 9.24 10.92 -10.87
N LYS A 171 9.18 9.61 -10.58
CA LYS A 171 9.94 8.57 -11.30
C LYS A 171 9.59 8.52 -12.80
N SER A 172 8.39 8.98 -13.16
CA SER A 172 7.91 8.97 -14.56
C SER A 172 8.26 10.23 -15.33
N GLY A 173 8.99 11.19 -14.71
CA GLY A 173 9.52 12.34 -15.39
C GLY A 173 8.95 13.70 -14.97
N CYS A 174 7.97 13.73 -14.07
CA CYS A 174 7.49 15.01 -13.52
C CYS A 174 8.07 15.23 -12.11
N GLU A 175 9.26 15.80 -12.03
CA GLU A 175 9.93 16.09 -10.76
C GLU A 175 9.09 16.97 -9.84
N ASN A 176 8.32 17.92 -10.44
CA ASN A 176 7.46 18.84 -9.73
C ASN A 176 6.12 18.18 -9.40
N SER A 177 6.16 17.07 -8.65
CA SER A 177 4.96 16.33 -8.24
C SER A 177 4.72 16.51 -6.75
N GLN A 178 3.50 16.83 -6.35
CA GLN A 178 3.15 17.16 -4.96
C GLN A 178 1.82 16.51 -4.54
N LEU A 179 1.74 16.24 -3.23
CA LEU A 179 0.50 15.80 -2.60
C LEU A 179 -0.29 17.00 -2.11
N ILE A 180 -1.55 17.11 -2.51
CA ILE A 180 -2.47 18.17 -2.09
C ILE A 180 -3.53 17.54 -1.17
N HIS A 181 -3.68 18.07 0.04
CA HIS A 181 -4.67 17.58 0.99
C HIS A 181 -5.80 18.57 1.30
N SER A 182 -5.68 19.82 0.83
CA SER A 182 -6.71 20.85 0.98
C SER A 182 -6.50 21.95 -0.08
N GLU A 183 -7.54 22.68 -0.37
CA GLU A 183 -7.54 23.79 -1.34
C GLU A 183 -6.49 24.85 -1.01
N SER A 184 -6.27 25.11 0.28
CA SER A 184 -5.28 26.08 0.75
C SER A 184 -3.82 25.67 0.45
N SER A 185 -3.62 24.48 -0.10
CA SER A 185 -2.28 23.96 -0.42
C SER A 185 -1.87 24.20 -1.88
N ILE A 186 -2.71 24.88 -2.69
CA ILE A 186 -2.37 25.10 -4.11
C ILE A 186 -1.21 26.12 -4.19
N PRO A 187 -0.09 25.73 -4.79
CA PRO A 187 1.08 26.63 -4.91
C PRO A 187 0.95 27.50 -6.17
N TYR A 188 0.08 28.50 -6.11
CA TYR A 188 -0.23 29.37 -7.28
C TYR A 188 1.02 29.98 -7.91
N ASP A 189 2.00 30.37 -7.09
CA ASP A 189 3.27 30.93 -7.56
C ASP A 189 4.09 29.94 -8.39
N GLN A 190 3.94 28.65 -8.16
CA GLN A 190 4.67 27.60 -8.87
C GLN A 190 3.98 27.20 -10.18
N ILE A 191 2.65 27.37 -10.26
CA ILE A 191 1.89 26.96 -11.43
C ILE A 191 1.76 28.06 -12.49
N GLU A 192 2.07 29.31 -12.15
CA GLU A 192 1.94 30.48 -13.02
C GLU A 192 2.66 30.27 -14.37
N ASN A 193 3.75 29.54 -14.39
CA ASN A 193 4.56 29.30 -15.58
C ASN A 193 4.39 27.88 -16.16
N CYS A 194 3.41 27.11 -15.67
CA CYS A 194 3.15 25.75 -16.16
C CYS A 194 2.20 25.80 -17.36
N ASN A 195 2.55 25.08 -18.43
CA ASN A 195 1.67 24.91 -19.59
C ASN A 195 0.74 23.71 -19.40
N THR A 196 1.20 22.70 -18.65
CA THR A 196 0.45 21.46 -18.46
C THR A 196 0.51 21.01 -17.01
N ILE A 197 -0.64 20.90 -16.37
CA ILE A 197 -0.78 20.41 -15.00
C ILE A 197 -1.48 19.05 -15.04
N GLY A 198 -0.83 18.04 -14.48
CA GLY A 198 -1.43 16.73 -14.31
C GLY A 198 -2.12 16.62 -12.95
N ILE A 199 -3.27 15.96 -12.92
CA ILE A 199 -4.04 15.77 -11.68
C ILE A 199 -4.43 14.31 -11.56
N SER A 200 -4.22 13.75 -10.36
CA SER A 200 -4.71 12.42 -10.00
C SER A 200 -5.16 12.44 -8.53
N SER A 201 -5.72 11.35 -8.07
CA SER A 201 -6.17 11.26 -6.67
C SER A 201 -5.87 9.89 -6.08
N GLY A 202 -5.68 9.86 -4.78
CA GLY A 202 -5.62 8.60 -4.05
C GLY A 202 -6.95 7.86 -4.11
N ALA A 203 -6.92 6.53 -4.00
CA ALA A 203 -8.11 5.68 -4.09
C ALA A 203 -9.18 6.01 -3.05
N SER A 204 -8.79 6.59 -1.92
CA SER A 204 -9.70 6.97 -0.84
C SER A 204 -10.11 8.45 -0.86
N ALA A 205 -9.60 9.25 -1.82
CA ALA A 205 -9.94 10.67 -1.90
C ALA A 205 -11.37 10.84 -2.44
N PRO A 206 -12.23 11.61 -1.76
CA PRO A 206 -13.56 11.90 -2.29
C PRO A 206 -13.47 12.67 -3.62
N GLU A 207 -14.32 12.32 -4.57
CA GLU A 207 -14.35 12.94 -5.91
C GLU A 207 -14.55 14.45 -5.83
N ILE A 208 -15.38 14.91 -4.89
CA ILE A 208 -15.64 16.35 -4.71
C ILE A 208 -14.37 17.17 -4.47
N LEU A 209 -13.35 16.58 -3.82
CA LEU A 209 -12.06 17.28 -3.60
C LEU A 209 -11.29 17.46 -4.92
N VAL A 210 -11.44 16.52 -5.84
CA VAL A 210 -10.82 16.59 -7.17
C VAL A 210 -11.53 17.68 -7.98
N GLU A 211 -12.87 17.68 -7.98
CA GLU A 211 -13.69 18.67 -8.67
C GLU A 211 -13.40 20.09 -8.16
N ASN A 212 -13.37 20.27 -6.85
CA ASN A 212 -13.06 21.57 -6.25
C ASN A 212 -11.66 22.04 -6.67
N PHE A 213 -10.67 21.17 -6.57
CA PHE A 213 -9.30 21.51 -6.96
C PHE A 213 -9.21 21.94 -8.43
N ILE A 214 -9.91 21.25 -9.33
CA ILE A 214 -9.95 21.60 -10.76
C ILE A 214 -10.61 22.99 -10.95
N ASN A 215 -11.71 23.22 -10.25
CA ASN A 215 -12.44 24.52 -10.32
C ASN A 215 -11.58 25.67 -9.77
N ASP A 216 -10.76 25.42 -8.79
CA ASP A 216 -9.88 26.44 -8.21
C ASP A 216 -8.67 26.75 -9.11
N LEU A 217 -8.40 25.92 -10.08
CA LEU A 217 -7.35 26.15 -11.09
C LEU A 217 -7.83 26.90 -12.33
N UNK A 218 -8.87 26.68 -12.42
CA UNK A 218 -9.47 27.22 -13.56
C UNK A 218 -9.77 28.60 -13.51
#